data_4002c7d0c3d8e47be613765b42a5e2a1
#
_entry.id   4002c7d0c3d8e47be613765b42a5e2a1
#
_cell.length_a   1.000
_cell.length_b   1.000
_cell.length_c   1.000
_cell.angle_alpha   90.00
_cell.angle_beta   90.00
_cell.angle_gamma   90.00
#
_symmetry.space_group_name_H-M   'P 1'
#
loop_
_entity.id
_entity.type
_entity.pdbx_description
1 polymer ?
#
loop_
_entity_poly.entity_id
_entity_poly.type
_entity_poly.pdbx_seq_one_letter_code
_entity_poly.pdbx_strand_id
1 'polypeptide(L)'
;LDNRCLGMVHQWQKLFYDERYSSTLLDPCPDFVKLAEAYGWRAERVERPDEVDAALARMLESDGPYLLDVAVSREQNVYPMVAPGRALDDVIGAIDAAVGAVREGVPDALDERGGKGEDR
;
A
#
# COMPACT_ATOMS: atom_id res chain seq x y z
N LEU A 1 2.55 -8.03 -5.70
CA LEU A 1 2.12 -7.79 -4.32
C LEU A 1 0.63 -7.50 -4.30
N ASP A 2 -0.15 -8.29 -3.56
CA ASP A 2 -1.60 -8.20 -3.52
C ASP A 2 -2.08 -7.78 -2.11
N ASN A 3 -2.47 -6.53 -1.95
CA ASN A 3 -3.13 -6.01 -0.74
C ASN A 3 -4.66 -5.91 -0.90
N ARG A 4 -5.23 -6.37 -1.98
CA ARG A 4 -6.66 -6.31 -2.32
C ARG A 4 -7.27 -4.93 -2.24
N CYS A 5 -6.48 -3.90 -2.51
CA CYS A 5 -7.00 -2.54 -2.58
C CYS A 5 -6.19 -1.65 -3.53
N LEU A 6 -6.77 -0.51 -3.89
CA LEU A 6 -6.06 0.58 -4.56
C LEU A 6 -5.26 1.35 -3.49
N GLY A 7 -4.10 0.78 -3.08
CA GLY A 7 -3.38 1.16 -1.87
C GLY A 7 -3.11 2.64 -1.73
N MET A 8 -2.60 3.31 -2.77
CA MET A 8 -2.31 4.75 -2.71
C MET A 8 -3.58 5.59 -2.54
N VAL A 9 -4.67 5.23 -3.21
CA VAL A 9 -5.96 5.95 -3.06
C VAL A 9 -6.54 5.70 -1.67
N HIS A 10 -6.45 4.47 -1.17
CA HIS A 10 -6.87 4.11 0.18
C HIS A 10 -6.09 4.90 1.24
N GLN A 11 -4.77 5.03 1.08
CA GLN A 11 -3.92 5.83 1.96
C GLN A 11 -4.36 7.30 2.01
N TRP A 12 -4.68 7.89 0.85
CA TRP A 12 -5.18 9.26 0.79
C TRP A 12 -6.53 9.41 1.47
N GLN A 13 -7.44 8.48 1.28
CA GLN A 13 -8.73 8.48 1.97
C GLN A 13 -8.56 8.35 3.48
N LYS A 14 -7.58 7.55 3.93
CA LYS A 14 -7.23 7.44 5.34
C LYS A 14 -6.69 8.74 5.91
N LEU A 15 -5.73 9.38 5.23
CA LEU A 15 -4.99 10.52 5.75
C LEU A 15 -5.71 11.86 5.60
N PHE A 16 -6.52 12.04 4.55
CA PHE A 16 -7.03 13.36 4.17
C PHE A 16 -8.56 13.44 4.04
N TYR A 17 -9.27 12.30 4.18
CA TYR A 17 -10.71 12.24 3.97
C TYR A 17 -11.45 11.52 5.11
N ASP A 18 -10.95 11.62 6.35
CA ASP A 18 -11.57 11.07 7.56
C ASP A 18 -11.93 9.59 7.43
N GLU A 19 -11.04 8.80 6.81
CA GLU A 19 -11.25 7.36 6.55
C GLU A 19 -12.54 7.04 5.78
N ARG A 20 -13.06 8.00 5.02
CA ARG A 20 -14.23 7.80 4.17
C ARG A 20 -13.83 7.03 2.91
N TYR A 21 -13.73 5.72 3.04
CA TYR A 21 -13.31 4.84 1.95
C TYR A 21 -14.43 4.67 0.91
N SER A 22 -14.07 4.85 -0.35
CA SER A 22 -14.98 4.68 -1.48
C SER A 22 -14.27 4.02 -2.64
N SER A 23 -14.80 2.86 -3.07
CA SER A 23 -14.34 2.14 -4.27
C SER A 23 -12.84 1.81 -4.31
N THR A 24 -12.21 1.68 -3.15
CA THR A 24 -10.78 1.36 -3.04
C THR A 24 -10.51 -0.09 -2.67
N LEU A 25 -11.49 -0.79 -2.14
CA LEU A 25 -11.39 -2.22 -1.88
C LEU A 25 -11.74 -2.99 -3.15
N LEU A 26 -10.87 -3.95 -3.50
CA LEU A 26 -11.05 -4.82 -4.65
C LEU A 26 -11.71 -6.14 -4.20
N ASP A 27 -12.99 -6.06 -3.84
CA ASP A 27 -13.81 -7.21 -3.47
C ASP A 27 -15.09 -7.25 -4.34
N PRO A 28 -15.30 -8.31 -5.16
CA PRO A 28 -14.41 -9.47 -5.33
C PRO A 28 -13.16 -9.15 -6.16
N CYS A 29 -12.02 -9.71 -5.72
CA CYS A 29 -10.76 -9.63 -6.46
C CYS A 29 -10.60 -10.88 -7.33
N PRO A 30 -10.06 -10.77 -8.56
CA PRO A 30 -9.72 -11.92 -9.36
C PRO A 30 -8.76 -12.88 -8.65
N ASP A 31 -8.92 -14.16 -8.91
CA ASP A 31 -7.93 -15.17 -8.54
C ASP A 31 -6.76 -15.09 -9.53
N PHE A 32 -5.68 -14.42 -9.15
CA PHE A 32 -4.55 -14.20 -10.05
C PHE A 32 -3.79 -15.47 -10.39
N VAL A 33 -3.83 -16.49 -9.52
CA VAL A 33 -3.23 -17.79 -9.82
C VAL A 33 -3.99 -18.45 -10.97
N LYS A 34 -5.30 -18.57 -10.87
CA LYS A 34 -6.13 -19.13 -11.96
C LYS A 34 -6.04 -18.30 -13.23
N LEU A 35 -5.93 -16.99 -13.11
CA LEU A 35 -5.76 -16.12 -14.27
C LEU A 35 -4.45 -16.43 -15.01
N ALA A 36 -3.34 -16.56 -14.30
CA ALA A 36 -2.05 -16.91 -14.86
C ALA A 36 -2.05 -18.29 -15.48
N GLU A 37 -2.64 -19.28 -14.79
CA GLU A 37 -2.81 -20.63 -15.32
C GLU A 37 -3.62 -20.68 -16.63
N ALA A 38 -4.65 -19.85 -16.74
CA ALA A 38 -5.44 -19.73 -17.97
C ALA A 38 -4.61 -19.23 -19.17
N TYR A 39 -3.52 -18.48 -18.91
CA TYR A 39 -2.54 -18.09 -19.92
C TYR A 39 -1.40 -19.11 -20.12
N GLY A 40 -1.46 -20.25 -19.45
CA GLY A 40 -0.42 -21.29 -19.53
C GLY A 40 0.84 -20.98 -18.72
N TRP A 41 0.75 -20.07 -17.75
CA TRP A 41 1.85 -19.73 -16.86
C TRP A 41 1.83 -20.62 -15.62
N ARG A 42 2.99 -20.82 -15.02
CA ARG A 42 3.05 -21.33 -13.65
C ARG A 42 2.67 -20.21 -12.70
N ALA A 43 1.95 -20.54 -11.63
CA ALA A 43 1.57 -19.54 -10.65
C ALA A 43 1.44 -20.16 -9.25
N GLU A 44 1.71 -19.37 -8.24
CA GLU A 44 1.42 -19.71 -6.85
C GLU A 44 1.10 -18.45 -6.04
N ARG A 45 0.37 -18.66 -4.94
CA ARG A 45 0.07 -17.63 -3.96
C ARG A 45 0.80 -17.92 -2.65
N VAL A 46 1.40 -16.88 -2.09
CA VAL A 46 2.09 -16.89 -0.80
C VAL A 46 1.37 -15.96 0.16
N GLU A 47 1.04 -16.47 1.34
CA GLU A 47 0.35 -15.72 2.38
C GLU A 47 1.18 -15.61 3.68
N ARG A 48 2.24 -16.40 3.80
CA ARG A 48 3.08 -16.46 4.98
C ARG A 48 4.50 -16.01 4.69
N PRO A 49 5.10 -15.19 5.57
CA PRO A 49 6.47 -14.70 5.37
C PRO A 49 7.52 -15.81 5.25
N ASP A 50 7.36 -16.92 5.98
CA ASP A 50 8.29 -18.05 5.96
C ASP A 50 8.26 -18.86 4.65
N GLU A 51 7.29 -18.62 3.78
CA GLU A 51 7.18 -19.28 2.46
C GLU A 51 7.82 -18.47 1.33
N VAL A 52 8.13 -17.19 1.56
CA VAL A 52 8.54 -16.25 0.51
C VAL A 52 9.83 -16.67 -0.17
N ASP A 53 10.87 -17.02 0.59
CA ASP A 53 12.17 -17.37 0.03
C ASP A 53 12.10 -18.61 -0.86
N ALA A 54 11.35 -19.63 -0.44
CA ALA A 54 11.16 -20.84 -1.21
C ALA A 54 10.35 -20.59 -2.49
N ALA A 55 9.34 -19.73 -2.42
CA ALA A 55 8.53 -19.35 -3.58
C ALA A 55 9.34 -18.51 -4.58
N LEU A 56 10.15 -17.59 -4.11
CA LEU A 56 11.07 -16.83 -4.96
C LEU A 56 12.09 -17.74 -5.66
N ALA A 57 12.64 -18.73 -4.96
CA ALA A 57 13.54 -19.69 -5.57
C ALA A 57 12.85 -20.46 -6.71
N ARG A 58 11.65 -20.98 -6.48
CA ARG A 58 10.87 -21.67 -7.52
C ARG A 58 10.56 -20.78 -8.72
N MET A 59 10.25 -19.51 -8.46
CA MET A 59 9.99 -18.54 -9.53
C MET A 59 11.24 -18.29 -10.38
N LEU A 60 12.40 -18.10 -9.74
CA LEU A 60 13.67 -17.81 -10.42
C LEU A 60 14.24 -19.03 -11.17
N GLU A 61 13.95 -20.24 -10.71
CA GLU A 61 14.35 -21.49 -11.36
C GLU A 61 13.40 -21.94 -12.49
N SER A 62 12.31 -21.19 -12.71
CA SER A 62 11.34 -21.55 -13.75
C SER A 62 11.84 -21.21 -15.14
N ASP A 63 11.80 -22.18 -16.05
CA ASP A 63 12.18 -22.01 -17.46
C ASP A 63 11.14 -21.24 -18.30
N GLY A 64 10.00 -20.90 -17.71
CA GLY A 64 8.87 -20.24 -18.39
C GLY A 64 8.28 -19.11 -17.59
N PRO A 65 7.20 -18.49 -18.09
CA PRO A 65 6.54 -17.42 -17.39
C PRO A 65 5.96 -17.91 -16.05
N TYR A 66 6.12 -17.09 -15.04
CA TYR A 66 5.73 -17.39 -13.66
C TYR A 66 5.07 -16.18 -13.01
N LEU A 67 3.96 -16.40 -12.32
CA LEU A 67 3.32 -15.38 -11.51
C LEU A 67 3.39 -15.80 -10.03
N LEU A 68 4.02 -14.97 -9.22
CA LEU A 68 4.02 -15.12 -7.78
C LEU A 68 3.11 -14.05 -7.17
N ASP A 69 1.97 -14.46 -6.64
CA ASP A 69 1.02 -13.61 -5.94
C ASP A 69 1.34 -13.60 -4.45
N VAL A 70 1.90 -12.50 -3.96
CA VAL A 70 2.29 -12.36 -2.55
C VAL A 70 1.26 -11.49 -1.84
N ALA A 71 0.51 -12.10 -0.92
CA ALA A 71 -0.42 -11.39 -0.07
C ALA A 71 0.31 -10.47 0.91
N VAL A 72 -0.07 -9.21 0.93
CA VAL A 72 0.52 -8.22 1.84
C VAL A 72 -0.56 -7.48 2.62
N SER A 73 -0.15 -6.87 3.72
CA SER A 73 -1.07 -6.11 4.56
C SER A 73 -1.69 -4.93 3.80
N ARG A 74 -3.00 -4.77 3.94
CA ARG A 74 -3.77 -3.64 3.40
C ARG A 74 -3.47 -2.34 4.16
N GLU A 75 -3.11 -2.46 5.43
CA GLU A 75 -2.92 -1.32 6.33
C GLU A 75 -1.56 -0.62 6.19
N GLN A 76 -0.65 -1.24 5.44
CA GLN A 76 0.67 -0.65 5.21
C GLN A 76 0.57 0.50 4.22
N ASN A 77 0.97 1.69 4.69
CA ASN A 77 1.04 2.90 3.89
C ASN A 77 2.45 3.12 3.35
N VAL A 78 2.55 3.92 2.29
CA VAL A 78 3.84 4.33 1.72
C VAL A 78 4.33 5.59 2.44
N TYR A 79 5.41 5.46 3.17
CA TYR A 79 6.10 6.56 3.85
C TYR A 79 7.59 6.55 3.52
N PRO A 80 8.29 7.70 3.58
CA PRO A 80 7.76 9.05 3.81
C PRO A 80 6.97 9.58 2.62
N MET A 81 6.02 10.50 2.88
CA MET A 81 5.27 11.18 1.80
C MET A 81 5.13 12.67 2.09
N VAL A 82 4.98 13.48 1.04
CA VAL A 82 4.68 14.91 1.15
C VAL A 82 3.20 15.12 0.80
N ALA A 83 2.47 15.77 1.69
CA ALA A 83 1.05 16.07 1.43
C ALA A 83 0.89 17.08 0.29
N PRO A 84 -0.23 17.06 -0.45
CA PRO A 84 -0.50 18.03 -1.51
C PRO A 84 -0.36 19.47 -1.01
N GLY A 85 0.40 20.29 -1.76
CA GLY A 85 0.61 21.71 -1.43
C GLY A 85 1.59 21.97 -0.30
N ARG A 86 2.29 20.96 0.20
CA ARG A 86 3.32 21.12 1.22
C ARG A 86 4.72 21.24 0.61
N ALA A 87 5.66 21.78 1.37
CA ALA A 87 7.07 21.85 0.98
C ALA A 87 7.74 20.48 1.10
N LEU A 88 8.85 20.26 0.39
CA LEU A 88 9.57 18.96 0.37
C LEU A 88 10.21 18.59 1.71
N ASP A 89 10.38 19.55 2.60
CA ASP A 89 10.86 19.37 3.97
C ASP A 89 9.73 19.09 4.99
N ASP A 90 8.47 19.21 4.56
CA ASP A 90 7.28 18.92 5.37
C ASP A 90 6.75 17.52 5.07
N VAL A 91 7.42 16.53 5.63
CA VAL A 91 7.25 15.11 5.30
C VAL A 91 6.41 14.41 6.36
N ILE A 92 5.39 13.65 5.92
CA ILE A 92 4.59 12.76 6.78
C ILE A 92 5.31 11.42 6.89
N GLY A 93 5.40 10.87 8.11
CA GLY A 93 6.00 9.56 8.37
C GLY A 93 7.50 9.53 8.11
N ALA A 94 8.23 10.59 8.48
CA ALA A 94 9.68 10.60 8.38
C ALA A 94 10.29 9.43 9.17
N ILE A 95 11.21 8.71 8.52
CA ILE A 95 11.97 7.65 9.17
C ILE A 95 12.99 8.33 10.07
N ASP A 96 12.92 8.08 11.36
CA ASP A 96 13.98 8.48 12.29
C ASP A 96 15.20 7.57 12.01
N ALA A 97 16.20 8.15 11.37
CA ALA A 97 17.41 7.44 10.96
C ALA A 97 18.20 6.83 12.13
N ALA A 98 17.97 7.31 13.35
CA ALA A 98 18.66 6.83 14.55
C ALA A 98 18.02 5.58 15.17
N VAL A 99 16.74 5.29 14.89
CA VAL A 99 15.98 4.24 15.60
C VAL A 99 15.31 3.23 14.67
N GLY A 100 15.26 3.47 13.35
CA GLY A 100 14.58 2.59 12.39
C GLY A 100 13.06 2.48 12.59
N ALA A 101 12.49 3.35 13.43
CA ALA A 101 11.07 3.36 13.72
C ALA A 101 10.34 4.35 12.82
N VAL A 102 9.37 3.87 12.08
CA VAL A 102 8.40 4.73 11.41
C VAL A 102 7.52 5.34 12.50
N ARG A 103 7.65 6.63 12.75
CA ARG A 103 6.67 7.35 13.57
C ARG A 103 5.41 7.54 12.74
N GLU A 104 4.39 6.76 13.03
CA GLU A 104 3.02 7.04 12.61
C GLU A 104 2.54 8.27 13.40
N GLY A 105 2.85 9.43 12.88
CA GLY A 105 2.30 10.68 13.41
C GLY A 105 1.51 11.33 12.28
N VAL A 106 0.20 11.26 12.33
CA VAL A 106 -0.61 12.24 11.58
C VAL A 106 -0.40 13.56 12.30
N PRO A 107 0.22 14.57 11.68
CA PRO A 107 0.41 15.84 12.37
C PRO A 107 -0.97 16.48 12.64
N ASP A 108 -1.19 16.95 13.86
CA ASP A 108 -2.33 17.83 14.24
C ASP A 108 -2.47 19.10 13.36
N ALA A 109 -1.51 19.34 12.49
CA ALA A 109 -1.41 20.52 11.64
C ALA A 109 -2.49 20.64 10.54
N LEU A 110 -3.34 19.64 10.36
CA LEU A 110 -4.46 19.74 9.41
C LEU A 110 -5.72 20.35 10.03
N ASP A 111 -5.81 20.40 11.35
CA ASP A 111 -7.00 20.90 12.06
C ASP A 111 -7.03 22.44 12.19
N GLU A 112 -5.88 23.12 12.09
CA GLU A 112 -5.83 24.57 12.30
C GLU A 112 -6.20 25.43 11.08
N ARG A 113 -6.46 24.86 9.91
CA ARG A 113 -6.81 25.64 8.68
C ARG A 113 -8.26 25.51 8.21
N GLY A 114 -9.09 24.80 8.96
CA GLY A 114 -10.54 24.71 8.68
C GLY A 114 -11.38 25.88 9.18
N GLY A 115 -10.81 26.86 9.82
CA GLY A 115 -11.56 27.92 10.48
C GLY A 115 -11.08 29.32 10.17
N LYS A 116 -11.27 29.82 8.95
CA LYS A 116 -11.47 31.23 8.64
C LYS A 116 -11.95 31.42 7.20
N GLY A 117 -13.20 31.11 6.96
CA GLY A 117 -13.96 31.71 5.89
C GLY A 117 -14.66 32.92 6.50
N GLU A 118 -14.00 34.06 6.48
CA GLU A 118 -14.65 35.34 6.79
C GLU A 118 -15.62 35.71 5.69
N ASP A 119 -16.85 36.01 6.12
CA ASP A 119 -17.87 36.76 5.38
C ASP A 119 -17.31 37.96 4.62
N ARG A 120 -17.60 38.01 3.32
CA ARG A 120 -17.91 39.25 2.58
C ARG A 120 -18.65 38.93 1.29
#